data_058c69a5ad1dc7549c7d7e7b27c33a6b
#
_entry.id   058c69a5ad1dc7549c7d7e7b27c33a6b
#
_cell.length_a   1.000
_cell.length_b   1.000
_cell.length_c   1.000
_cell.angle_alpha   90.00
_cell.angle_beta   90.00
_cell.angle_gamma   90.00
#
_symmetry.space_group_name_H-M   'P 1'
#
loop_
_entity.id
_entity.type
_entity.pdbx_description
1 polymer ?
#
loop_
_entity_poly.entity_id
_entity_poly.type
_entity_poly.pdbx_seq_one_letter_code
_entity_poly.pdbx_strand_id
1 'polypeptide(L)'
;MCIRDRYFRALSELFHGKPSDVELCVKLSMLEIYNETLIDLLTDKRIKLEVKRCGDGTHAVQGLTTQPVASLEEVQRHVESGSTRRQTGSHDLNDRSSRSHLILSLDVECRRKDEVLTSRLNLVDLAGSERLSRTGATGDRLKEAQSINKSLSSLGDVVNALAKKTQCHVPYRNSKLTYLLQDSLSRAARVLMVVNISPLEADASETICSLAFAARCRDVELGAALARPEAAELMRAKQEIRALKARLDRLALAAK
;
A
#
# COMPACT_ATOMS: atom_id res chain seq x y z
N MET A 1 6.04 20.86 5.53
CA MET A 1 5.29 19.78 6.22
C MET A 1 5.72 18.46 5.60
N CYS A 2 6.44 17.62 6.36
CA CYS A 2 7.00 16.36 5.88
C CYS A 2 5.87 15.37 5.55
N ILE A 3 6.10 14.47 4.57
CA ILE A 3 5.16 13.37 4.25
C ILE A 3 4.84 12.56 5.51
N ARG A 4 5.82 12.35 6.40
CA ARG A 4 5.66 11.70 7.70
C ARG A 4 4.58 12.36 8.57
N ASP A 5 4.54 13.70 8.64
CA ASP A 5 3.54 14.41 9.47
C ASP A 5 2.12 14.14 9.01
N ARG A 6 1.90 13.95 7.71
CA ARG A 6 0.58 13.62 7.13
C ARG A 6 0.15 12.20 7.48
N TYR A 7 1.10 11.25 7.45
CA TYR A 7 0.84 9.87 7.87
C TYR A 7 0.41 9.80 9.33
N PHE A 8 1.17 10.45 10.20
CA PHE A 8 0.84 10.47 11.63
C PHE A 8 -0.48 11.15 11.94
N ARG A 9 -0.85 12.19 11.20
CA ARG A 9 -2.14 12.85 11.36
C ARG A 9 -3.31 11.92 10.98
N ALA A 10 -3.21 11.22 9.84
CA ALA A 10 -4.22 10.24 9.44
C ALA A 10 -4.33 9.08 10.43
N LEU A 11 -3.20 8.61 10.98
CA LEU A 11 -3.14 7.53 11.95
C LEU A 11 -3.66 7.98 13.32
N SER A 12 -3.42 9.22 13.73
CA SER A 12 -3.96 9.79 14.95
C SER A 12 -5.49 9.74 14.96
N GLU A 13 -6.12 10.13 13.86
CA GLU A 13 -7.58 10.01 13.71
C GLU A 13 -8.08 8.57 13.84
N LEU A 14 -7.33 7.60 13.29
CA LEU A 14 -7.69 6.18 13.39
C LEU A 14 -7.71 5.69 14.85
N PHE A 15 -6.70 6.07 15.66
CA PHE A 15 -6.56 5.57 17.03
C PHE A 15 -7.39 6.38 18.04
N HIS A 16 -7.54 7.70 17.88
CA HIS A 16 -8.24 8.57 18.81
C HIS A 16 -9.72 8.78 18.46
N GLY A 17 -10.07 8.67 17.16
CA GLY A 17 -11.44 8.89 16.67
C GLY A 17 -12.38 7.69 16.86
N LYS A 18 -11.93 6.57 17.46
CA LYS A 18 -12.77 5.38 17.62
C LYS A 18 -13.84 5.57 18.69
N PRO A 19 -15.09 5.15 18.47
CA PRO A 19 -16.11 5.07 19.52
C PRO A 19 -15.70 4.10 20.65
N SER A 20 -16.16 4.33 21.86
CA SER A 20 -15.79 3.51 23.03
C SER A 20 -16.31 2.07 22.97
N ASP A 21 -17.35 1.81 22.17
CA ASP A 21 -17.97 0.50 21.95
C ASP A 21 -17.36 -0.28 20.77
N VAL A 22 -16.26 0.23 20.19
CA VAL A 22 -15.54 -0.41 19.08
C VAL A 22 -14.18 -0.91 19.55
N GLU A 23 -13.97 -2.22 19.40
CA GLU A 23 -12.64 -2.84 19.52
C GLU A 23 -11.90 -2.70 18.19
N LEU A 24 -10.69 -2.17 18.23
CA LEU A 24 -9.85 -1.93 17.05
C LEU A 24 -8.63 -2.85 17.10
N CYS A 25 -8.50 -3.73 16.12
CA CYS A 25 -7.29 -4.53 15.90
C CYS A 25 -6.58 -4.03 14.64
N VAL A 26 -5.35 -3.55 14.79
CA VAL A 26 -4.55 -3.02 13.69
C VAL A 26 -3.28 -3.84 13.52
N LYS A 27 -2.97 -4.21 12.27
CA LYS A 27 -1.71 -4.85 11.89
C LYS A 27 -1.00 -3.98 10.88
N LEU A 28 0.26 -3.72 11.14
CA LEU A 28 1.12 -2.88 10.30
C LEU A 28 2.09 -3.74 9.50
N SER A 29 2.28 -3.38 8.24
CA SER A 29 3.39 -3.86 7.40
C SER A 29 4.06 -2.69 6.69
N MET A 30 5.35 -2.83 6.39
CA MET A 30 6.14 -1.78 5.76
C MET A 30 7.01 -2.37 4.66
N LEU A 31 6.78 -1.95 3.43
CA LEU A 31 7.37 -2.51 2.22
C LEU A 31 8.06 -1.44 1.40
N GLU A 32 9.25 -1.74 0.90
CA GLU A 32 9.93 -0.95 -0.11
C GLU A 32 9.88 -1.66 -1.46
N ILE A 33 9.62 -0.90 -2.53
CA ILE A 33 9.79 -1.37 -3.91
C ILE A 33 10.96 -0.60 -4.52
N TYR A 34 12.04 -1.32 -4.74
CA TYR A 34 13.26 -0.80 -5.35
C TYR A 34 13.67 -1.67 -6.53
N ASN A 35 13.82 -1.07 -7.70
CA ASN A 35 14.17 -1.77 -8.94
C ASN A 35 13.32 -3.04 -9.18
N GLU A 36 11.98 -2.90 -9.08
CA GLU A 36 11.00 -4.00 -9.20
C GLU A 36 11.23 -5.16 -8.19
N THR A 37 12.01 -4.93 -7.13
CA THR A 37 12.23 -5.87 -6.03
C THR A 37 11.47 -5.41 -4.79
N LEU A 38 10.80 -6.35 -4.13
CA LEU A 38 10.06 -6.12 -2.89
C LEU A 38 10.98 -6.39 -1.71
N ILE A 39 11.06 -5.45 -0.77
CA ILE A 39 11.92 -5.53 0.41
C ILE A 39 11.06 -5.26 1.65
N ASP A 40 11.08 -6.20 2.60
CA ASP A 40 10.42 -6.04 3.90
C ASP A 40 11.27 -5.15 4.81
N LEU A 41 10.67 -4.07 5.30
CA LEU A 41 11.36 -3.12 6.18
C LEU A 41 11.13 -3.40 7.68
N LEU A 42 10.31 -4.40 8.03
CA LEU A 42 10.07 -4.80 9.43
C LEU A 42 10.96 -5.95 9.91
N THR A 43 11.74 -6.54 9.02
CA THR A 43 12.65 -7.65 9.34
C THR A 43 13.98 -7.50 8.62
N ASP A 44 15.03 -8.07 9.22
CA ASP A 44 16.36 -8.15 8.58
C ASP A 44 16.50 -9.42 7.71
N LYS A 45 15.48 -10.29 7.70
CA LYS A 45 15.49 -11.52 6.89
C LYS A 45 15.30 -11.16 5.41
N ARG A 46 16.27 -11.51 4.59
CA ARG A 46 16.18 -11.38 3.12
C ARG A 46 15.38 -12.54 2.55
N ILE A 47 14.07 -12.40 2.54
CA ILE A 47 13.15 -13.37 1.94
C ILE A 47 12.71 -12.81 0.57
N LYS A 48 12.66 -13.68 -0.44
CA LYS A 48 12.08 -13.29 -1.73
C LYS A 48 10.58 -13.10 -1.56
N LEU A 49 10.12 -11.86 -1.73
CA LEU A 49 8.73 -11.49 -1.65
C LEU A 49 8.09 -11.46 -3.05
N GLU A 50 6.84 -11.87 -3.13
CA GLU A 50 6.04 -11.83 -4.36
C GLU A 50 4.63 -11.35 -4.08
N VAL A 51 4.08 -10.53 -5.00
CA VAL A 51 2.67 -10.17 -4.97
C VAL A 51 1.86 -11.33 -5.51
N LYS A 52 0.89 -11.82 -4.74
CA LYS A 52 -0.01 -12.90 -5.16
C LYS A 52 -1.47 -12.51 -4.96
N ARG A 53 -2.31 -13.06 -5.83
CA ARG A 53 -3.76 -12.98 -5.66
C ARG A 53 -4.18 -14.02 -4.62
N CYS A 54 -4.91 -13.58 -3.60
CA CYS A 54 -5.48 -14.41 -2.55
C CYS A 54 -6.77 -15.10 -3.01
N GLY A 55 -7.22 -16.11 -2.25
CA GLY A 55 -8.44 -16.85 -2.56
C GLY A 55 -9.72 -16.01 -2.48
N ASP A 56 -9.70 -14.87 -1.79
CA ASP A 56 -10.78 -13.87 -1.72
C ASP A 56 -10.74 -12.86 -2.87
N GLY A 57 -9.79 -13.03 -3.80
CA GLY A 57 -9.59 -12.15 -4.96
C GLY A 57 -8.75 -10.91 -4.70
N THR A 58 -8.35 -10.64 -3.45
CA THR A 58 -7.45 -9.52 -3.10
C THR A 58 -5.99 -9.83 -3.44
N HIS A 59 -5.13 -8.79 -3.41
CA HIS A 59 -3.71 -8.92 -3.65
C HIS A 59 -2.94 -8.70 -2.35
N ALA A 60 -1.99 -9.61 -2.07
CA ALA A 60 -1.12 -9.52 -0.91
C ALA A 60 0.31 -9.91 -1.25
N VAL A 61 1.26 -9.43 -0.46
CA VAL A 61 2.67 -9.83 -0.55
C VAL A 61 2.87 -11.05 0.32
N GLN A 62 3.17 -12.19 -0.32
CA GLN A 62 3.43 -13.42 0.40
C GLN A 62 4.76 -13.34 1.17
N GLY A 63 4.72 -13.68 2.45
CA GLY A 63 5.91 -13.67 3.32
C GLY A 63 6.23 -12.31 3.94
N LEU A 64 5.43 -11.26 3.67
CA LEU A 64 5.61 -9.94 4.27
C LEU A 64 5.33 -9.99 5.78
N THR A 65 6.23 -9.43 6.57
CA THR A 65 6.07 -9.33 8.03
C THR A 65 4.95 -8.35 8.38
N THR A 66 4.08 -8.78 9.29
CA THR A 66 3.03 -7.94 9.86
C THR A 66 3.20 -7.86 11.36
N GLN A 67 3.06 -6.67 11.95
CA GLN A 67 3.17 -6.42 13.38
C GLN A 67 1.83 -5.90 13.92
N PRO A 68 1.29 -6.49 14.99
CA PRO A 68 0.14 -5.91 15.68
C PRO A 68 0.58 -4.59 16.33
N VAL A 69 -0.27 -3.57 16.27
CA VAL A 69 -0.04 -2.25 16.86
C VAL A 69 -1.31 -1.77 17.56
N ALA A 70 -1.16 -1.29 18.78
CA ALA A 70 -2.25 -0.83 19.62
C ALA A 70 -2.31 0.70 19.75
N SER A 71 -1.24 1.41 19.38
CA SER A 71 -1.16 2.85 19.53
C SER A 71 -0.37 3.53 18.41
N LEU A 72 -0.51 4.85 18.31
CA LEU A 72 0.23 5.68 17.37
C LEU A 72 1.75 5.61 17.63
N GLU A 73 2.16 5.55 18.91
CA GLU A 73 3.57 5.48 19.32
C GLU A 73 4.21 4.16 18.83
N GLU A 74 3.46 3.06 18.85
CA GLU A 74 3.94 1.78 18.30
C GLU A 74 4.14 1.85 16.80
N VAL A 75 3.20 2.46 16.08
CA VAL A 75 3.35 2.71 14.64
C VAL A 75 4.59 3.56 14.39
N GLN A 76 4.81 4.64 15.15
CA GLN A 76 5.96 5.52 15.00
C GLN A 76 7.28 4.77 15.17
N ARG A 77 7.41 3.94 16.21
CA ARG A 77 8.59 3.11 16.45
C ARG A 77 8.90 2.18 15.28
N HIS A 78 7.88 1.51 14.72
CA HIS A 78 8.06 0.64 13.57
C HIS A 78 8.45 1.40 12.31
N VAL A 79 7.86 2.57 12.06
CA VAL A 79 8.18 3.44 10.91
C VAL A 79 9.61 3.98 11.02
N GLU A 80 10.07 4.38 12.20
CA GLU A 80 11.44 4.84 12.44
C GLU A 80 12.44 3.71 12.21
N SER A 81 12.20 2.54 12.78
CA SER A 81 13.04 1.35 12.58
C SER A 81 13.12 0.95 11.10
N GLY A 82 11.98 0.88 10.41
CA GLY A 82 11.93 0.56 8.99
C GLY A 82 12.61 1.63 8.12
N SER A 83 12.48 2.91 8.48
CA SER A 83 13.16 4.01 7.79
C SER A 83 14.69 3.91 7.94
N THR A 84 15.19 3.53 9.10
CA THR A 84 16.62 3.28 9.34
C THR A 84 17.12 2.13 8.46
N ARG A 85 16.36 1.02 8.37
CA ARG A 85 16.72 -0.10 7.48
C ARG A 85 16.72 0.29 6.00
N ARG A 86 15.77 1.15 5.57
CA ARG A 86 15.75 1.69 4.20
C ARG A 86 17.03 2.46 3.89
N GLN A 87 17.54 3.24 4.84
CA GLN A 87 18.78 4.03 4.69
C GLN A 87 20.04 3.16 4.70
N THR A 88 20.16 2.22 5.64
CA THR A 88 21.35 1.37 5.79
C THR A 88 21.51 0.33 4.68
N GLY A 89 20.43 -0.03 3.98
CA GLY A 89 20.46 -0.90 2.81
C GLY A 89 21.10 -0.28 1.57
N SER A 90 21.50 1.00 1.62
CA SER A 90 22.13 1.74 0.53
C SER A 90 23.65 1.79 0.75
N HIS A 91 24.41 1.14 -0.14
CA HIS A 91 25.88 1.25 -0.15
C HIS A 91 26.41 2.50 -0.87
N ASP A 92 25.52 3.28 -1.50
CA ASP A 92 25.87 4.51 -2.22
C ASP A 92 25.41 5.75 -1.46
N LEU A 93 26.19 6.83 -1.58
CA LEU A 93 25.95 8.20 -1.08
C LEU A 93 24.67 8.85 -1.66
N ASN A 94 23.94 8.15 -2.53
CA ASN A 94 22.73 8.65 -3.18
C ASN A 94 21.50 8.31 -2.33
N ASP A 95 20.62 9.26 -2.17
CA ASP A 95 19.36 9.13 -1.44
C ASP A 95 18.45 8.07 -2.08
N ARG A 96 18.47 6.85 -1.51
CA ARG A 96 17.64 5.72 -1.97
C ARG A 96 16.16 6.05 -1.84
N SER A 97 15.80 6.97 -0.95
CA SER A 97 14.40 7.34 -0.72
C SER A 97 13.77 7.99 -1.95
N SER A 98 14.54 8.76 -2.73
CA SER A 98 14.06 9.35 -3.99
C SER A 98 13.91 8.33 -5.13
N ARG A 99 14.42 7.09 -4.96
CA ARG A 99 14.52 6.06 -6.01
C ARG A 99 13.74 4.79 -5.72
N SER A 100 13.04 4.74 -4.61
CA SER A 100 12.21 3.60 -4.22
C SER A 100 10.85 4.06 -3.76
N HIS A 101 9.82 3.22 -3.96
CA HIS A 101 8.50 3.46 -3.40
C HIS A 101 8.42 2.83 -2.02
N LEU A 102 7.86 3.57 -1.06
CA LEU A 102 7.56 3.07 0.28
C LEU A 102 6.06 2.88 0.43
N ILE A 103 5.66 1.72 0.92
CA ILE A 103 4.26 1.41 1.19
C ILE A 103 4.14 0.98 2.65
N LEU A 104 3.43 1.79 3.42
CA LEU A 104 3.00 1.48 4.78
C LEU A 104 1.55 1.04 4.72
N SER A 105 1.28 -0.22 5.04
CA SER A 105 -0.07 -0.77 5.03
C SER A 105 -0.53 -1.08 6.44
N LEU A 106 -1.77 -0.69 6.75
CA LEU A 106 -2.46 -1.05 7.98
C LEU A 106 -3.70 -1.87 7.62
N ASP A 107 -3.72 -3.09 8.09
CA ASP A 107 -4.93 -3.93 8.09
C ASP A 107 -5.69 -3.64 9.37
N VAL A 108 -6.88 -3.10 9.22
CA VAL A 108 -7.73 -2.62 10.31
C VAL A 108 -8.94 -3.52 10.41
N GLU A 109 -9.17 -4.09 11.59
CA GLU A 109 -10.36 -4.84 11.93
C GLU A 109 -11.08 -4.13 13.07
N CYS A 110 -12.30 -3.67 12.80
CA CYS A 110 -13.19 -3.03 13.77
C CYS A 110 -14.25 -4.04 14.19
N ARG A 111 -14.35 -4.31 15.47
CA ARG A 111 -15.37 -5.19 16.06
C ARG A 111 -16.33 -4.36 16.89
N ARG A 112 -17.61 -4.49 16.57
CA ARG A 112 -18.68 -3.83 17.31
C ARG A 112 -19.81 -4.84 17.50
N LYS A 113 -20.03 -5.31 18.73
CA LYS A 113 -20.99 -6.37 19.03
C LYS A 113 -20.80 -7.58 18.08
N ASP A 114 -21.78 -7.86 17.25
CA ASP A 114 -21.78 -8.99 16.29
C ASP A 114 -21.23 -8.61 14.90
N GLU A 115 -20.86 -7.35 14.70
CA GLU A 115 -20.35 -6.86 13.43
C GLU A 115 -18.82 -6.79 13.43
N VAL A 116 -18.20 -7.31 12.35
CA VAL A 116 -16.78 -7.23 12.09
C VAL A 116 -16.59 -6.56 10.73
N LEU A 117 -15.98 -5.38 10.74
CA LEU A 117 -15.61 -4.65 9.53
C LEU A 117 -14.10 -4.73 9.35
N THR A 118 -13.67 -5.11 8.17
CA THR A 118 -12.26 -5.13 7.80
C THR A 118 -11.97 -4.11 6.71
N SER A 119 -10.87 -3.40 6.84
CA SER A 119 -10.38 -2.45 5.85
C SER A 119 -8.87 -2.46 5.79
N ARG A 120 -8.31 -1.94 4.69
CA ARG A 120 -6.88 -1.72 4.53
C ARG A 120 -6.62 -0.26 4.18
N LEU A 121 -5.74 0.38 4.92
CA LEU A 121 -5.21 1.70 4.63
C LEU A 121 -3.79 1.54 4.09
N ASN A 122 -3.54 2.01 2.86
CA ASN A 122 -2.22 2.06 2.26
C ASN A 122 -1.75 3.52 2.20
N LEU A 123 -0.66 3.83 2.88
CA LEU A 123 0.03 5.11 2.81
C LEU A 123 1.27 4.92 1.93
N VAL A 124 1.28 5.58 0.78
CA VAL A 124 2.29 5.36 -0.26
C VAL A 124 3.13 6.62 -0.44
N ASP A 125 4.45 6.46 -0.33
CA ASP A 125 5.45 7.45 -0.70
C ASP A 125 6.13 6.97 -1.97
N LEU A 126 5.83 7.65 -3.08
CA LEU A 126 6.33 7.28 -4.40
C LEU A 126 7.78 7.75 -4.58
N ALA A 127 8.54 7.03 -5.40
CA ALA A 127 9.84 7.49 -5.89
C ALA A 127 9.70 8.82 -6.64
N GLY A 128 10.81 9.54 -6.83
CA GLY A 128 10.85 10.78 -7.57
C GLY A 128 10.32 10.63 -9.01
N SER A 129 9.62 11.65 -9.47
CA SER A 129 9.02 11.69 -10.82
C SER A 129 9.88 12.40 -11.84
N GLU A 130 11.10 12.81 -11.49
CA GLU A 130 12.03 13.51 -12.36
C GLU A 130 12.42 12.68 -13.59
N ARG A 131 12.55 13.35 -14.72
CA ARG A 131 12.87 12.71 -16.01
C ARG A 131 14.30 12.23 -16.06
N LEU A 132 14.52 11.07 -16.72
CA LEU A 132 15.84 10.49 -16.98
C LEU A 132 16.83 11.47 -17.62
N SER A 133 16.38 12.33 -18.52
CA SER A 133 17.21 13.33 -19.20
C SER A 133 17.90 14.30 -18.26
N ARG A 134 17.35 14.53 -17.06
CA ARG A 134 17.93 15.40 -16.04
C ARG A 134 18.93 14.71 -15.11
N THR A 135 18.93 13.37 -15.08
CA THR A 135 19.76 12.61 -14.12
C THR A 135 21.20 12.38 -14.58
N GLY A 136 21.49 12.50 -15.88
CA GLY A 136 22.80 12.20 -16.45
C GLY A 136 23.30 10.78 -16.16
N ALA A 137 22.39 9.85 -15.83
CA ALA A 137 22.69 8.51 -15.36
C ALA A 137 23.25 7.63 -16.49
N THR A 138 24.29 6.85 -16.20
CA THR A 138 24.91 5.86 -17.12
C THR A 138 25.03 4.51 -16.40
N GLY A 139 25.23 3.44 -17.17
CA GLY A 139 25.44 2.08 -16.63
C GLY A 139 24.29 1.59 -15.75
N ASP A 140 24.58 1.08 -14.56
CA ASP A 140 23.57 0.52 -13.66
C ASP A 140 22.62 1.59 -13.08
N ARG A 141 23.07 2.84 -12.95
CA ARG A 141 22.20 3.98 -12.58
C ARG A 141 21.14 4.27 -13.65
N LEU A 142 21.46 4.05 -14.92
CA LEU A 142 20.50 4.19 -16.01
C LEU A 142 19.40 3.13 -15.91
N LYS A 143 19.76 1.86 -15.62
CA LYS A 143 18.79 0.77 -15.42
C LYS A 143 17.87 1.04 -14.23
N GLU A 144 18.45 1.52 -13.12
CA GLU A 144 17.69 1.93 -11.93
C GLU A 144 16.66 3.02 -12.28
N ALA A 145 17.10 4.10 -12.90
CA ALA A 145 16.24 5.20 -13.29
C ALA A 145 15.17 4.79 -14.32
N GLN A 146 15.48 3.87 -15.23
CA GLN A 146 14.51 3.26 -16.15
C GLN A 146 13.45 2.45 -15.39
N SER A 147 13.83 1.70 -14.37
CA SER A 147 12.89 0.92 -13.54
C SER A 147 11.94 1.82 -12.77
N ILE A 148 12.45 2.92 -12.17
CA ILE A 148 11.65 3.92 -11.46
C ILE A 148 10.63 4.55 -12.42
N ASN A 149 11.09 5.07 -13.56
CA ASN A 149 10.20 5.68 -14.54
C ASN A 149 9.19 4.69 -15.11
N LYS A 150 9.57 3.42 -15.27
CA LYS A 150 8.66 2.36 -15.70
C LYS A 150 7.51 2.18 -14.71
N SER A 151 7.79 2.14 -13.41
CA SER A 151 6.76 1.95 -12.38
C SER A 151 5.78 3.13 -12.33
N LEU A 152 6.28 4.37 -12.42
CA LEU A 152 5.46 5.58 -12.46
C LEU A 152 4.69 5.71 -13.78
N SER A 153 5.29 5.36 -14.93
CA SER A 153 4.58 5.32 -16.21
C SER A 153 3.47 4.27 -16.20
N SER A 154 3.73 3.09 -15.64
CA SER A 154 2.71 2.05 -15.47
C SER A 154 1.55 2.51 -14.59
N LEU A 155 1.83 3.30 -13.54
CA LEU A 155 0.77 3.93 -12.75
C LEU A 155 -0.04 4.93 -13.60
N GLY A 156 0.62 5.70 -14.45
CA GLY A 156 -0.02 6.59 -15.43
C GLY A 156 -0.93 5.84 -16.40
N ASP A 157 -0.50 4.68 -16.90
CA ASP A 157 -1.29 3.83 -17.80
C ASP A 157 -2.53 3.26 -17.10
N VAL A 158 -2.38 2.83 -15.83
CA VAL A 158 -3.51 2.38 -15.00
C VAL A 158 -4.52 3.50 -14.79
N VAL A 159 -4.06 4.70 -14.40
CA VAL A 159 -4.92 5.87 -14.21
C VAL A 159 -5.65 6.23 -15.52
N ASN A 160 -4.93 6.26 -16.66
CA ASN A 160 -5.52 6.52 -17.96
C ASN A 160 -6.58 5.47 -18.36
N ALA A 161 -6.34 4.19 -18.05
CA ALA A 161 -7.30 3.12 -18.32
C ALA A 161 -8.55 3.25 -17.42
N LEU A 162 -8.38 3.61 -16.15
CA LEU A 162 -9.48 3.81 -15.19
C LEU A 162 -10.32 5.03 -15.52
N ALA A 163 -9.73 6.12 -16.06
CA ALA A 163 -10.44 7.32 -16.47
C ALA A 163 -11.33 7.12 -17.72
N LYS A 164 -11.05 6.07 -18.52
CA LYS A 164 -11.88 5.74 -19.67
C LYS A 164 -13.22 5.15 -19.20
N LYS A 165 -14.32 5.67 -19.71
CA LYS A 165 -15.69 5.17 -19.42
C LYS A 165 -16.00 3.82 -20.07
N THR A 166 -15.19 3.39 -21.04
CA THR A 166 -15.32 2.09 -21.71
C THR A 166 -14.63 0.99 -20.90
N GLN A 167 -15.25 -0.20 -20.85
CA GLN A 167 -14.62 -1.38 -20.25
C GLN A 167 -13.38 -1.75 -21.08
N CYS A 168 -12.20 -1.32 -20.62
CA CYS A 168 -10.93 -1.69 -21.21
C CYS A 168 -10.10 -2.46 -20.16
N HIS A 169 -9.19 -3.27 -20.65
CA HIS A 169 -8.21 -3.94 -19.78
C HIS A 169 -7.34 -2.90 -19.07
N VAL A 170 -7.27 -2.98 -17.73
CA VAL A 170 -6.43 -2.12 -16.92
C VAL A 170 -5.09 -2.82 -16.67
N PRO A 171 -3.94 -2.25 -17.07
CA PRO A 171 -2.65 -2.95 -17.11
C PRO A 171 -1.95 -2.96 -15.74
N TYR A 172 -2.58 -3.49 -14.71
CA TYR A 172 -2.01 -3.54 -13.35
C TYR A 172 -0.69 -4.34 -13.26
N ARG A 173 -0.47 -5.31 -14.15
CA ARG A 173 0.70 -6.19 -14.10
C ARG A 173 1.97 -5.61 -14.70
N ASN A 174 1.93 -4.39 -15.23
CA ASN A 174 3.09 -3.75 -15.86
C ASN A 174 4.21 -3.39 -14.86
N SER A 175 3.88 -3.23 -13.56
CA SER A 175 4.86 -3.03 -12.49
C SER A 175 4.41 -3.70 -11.19
N LYS A 176 5.36 -3.96 -10.28
CA LYS A 176 5.05 -4.47 -8.93
C LYS A 176 4.20 -3.48 -8.15
N LEU A 177 4.46 -2.18 -8.31
CA LEU A 177 3.69 -1.11 -7.70
C LEU A 177 2.21 -1.17 -8.09
N THR A 178 1.92 -1.16 -9.38
CA THR A 178 0.53 -1.18 -9.88
C THR A 178 -0.17 -2.49 -9.56
N TYR A 179 0.56 -3.60 -9.57
CA TYR A 179 -0.02 -4.91 -9.23
C TYR A 179 -0.38 -5.01 -7.75
N LEU A 180 0.46 -4.47 -6.85
CA LEU A 180 0.19 -4.43 -5.41
C LEU A 180 -0.96 -3.47 -5.08
N LEU A 181 -1.02 -2.32 -5.75
CA LEU A 181 -2.04 -1.29 -5.53
C LEU A 181 -3.36 -1.55 -6.27
N GLN A 182 -3.50 -2.68 -6.98
CA GLN A 182 -4.69 -2.98 -7.78
C GLN A 182 -5.99 -2.85 -6.99
N ASP A 183 -6.02 -3.37 -5.76
CA ASP A 183 -7.21 -3.32 -4.91
C ASP A 183 -7.52 -1.89 -4.44
N SER A 184 -6.47 -1.10 -4.16
CA SER A 184 -6.59 0.31 -3.76
C SER A 184 -6.99 1.23 -4.91
N LEU A 185 -6.73 0.83 -6.15
CA LEU A 185 -7.11 1.56 -7.37
C LEU A 185 -8.38 0.99 -8.00
N SER A 186 -9.12 0.15 -7.28
CA SER A 186 -10.39 -0.43 -7.72
C SER A 186 -11.58 0.48 -7.38
N ARG A 187 -12.72 0.22 -8.02
CA ARG A 187 -13.96 0.98 -7.78
C ARG A 187 -14.48 0.90 -6.33
N ALA A 188 -14.02 -0.09 -5.55
CA ALA A 188 -14.42 -0.26 -4.15
C ALA A 188 -13.51 0.49 -3.15
N ALA A 189 -12.49 1.21 -3.63
CA ALA A 189 -11.54 1.91 -2.79
C ALA A 189 -11.74 3.44 -2.86
N ARG A 190 -11.22 4.13 -1.83
CA ARG A 190 -11.05 5.59 -1.83
C ARG A 190 -9.58 5.92 -1.95
N VAL A 191 -9.25 6.83 -2.86
CA VAL A 191 -7.87 7.25 -3.10
C VAL A 191 -7.76 8.76 -2.90
N LEU A 192 -6.76 9.17 -2.12
CA LEU A 192 -6.32 10.55 -2.02
C LEU A 192 -4.92 10.66 -2.59
N MET A 193 -4.73 11.47 -3.61
CA MET A 193 -3.43 11.78 -4.17
C MET A 193 -2.99 13.17 -3.71
N VAL A 194 -1.82 13.22 -3.06
CA VAL A 194 -1.17 14.47 -2.66
C VAL A 194 -0.05 14.76 -3.64
N VAL A 195 -0.14 15.87 -4.34
CA VAL A 195 0.84 16.30 -5.34
C VAL A 195 1.71 17.40 -4.74
N ASN A 196 3.02 17.17 -4.71
CA ASN A 196 3.99 18.19 -4.31
C ASN A 196 4.59 18.84 -5.56
N ILE A 197 4.72 20.15 -5.55
CA ILE A 197 5.29 20.94 -6.62
C ILE A 197 6.40 21.85 -6.09
N SER A 198 7.37 22.14 -6.93
CA SER A 198 8.42 23.12 -6.64
C SER A 198 7.96 24.55 -6.98
N PRO A 199 8.28 25.56 -6.14
CA PRO A 199 8.02 26.96 -6.47
C PRO A 199 9.09 27.57 -7.39
N LEU A 200 10.17 26.82 -7.69
CA LEU A 200 11.29 27.33 -8.49
C LEU A 200 10.96 27.33 -9.98
N GLU A 201 11.30 28.41 -10.67
CA GLU A 201 11.11 28.55 -12.13
C GLU A 201 11.87 27.46 -12.92
N ALA A 202 13.07 27.08 -12.45
CA ALA A 202 13.86 26.00 -13.05
C ALA A 202 13.14 24.65 -13.08
N ASP A 203 12.14 24.44 -12.20
CA ASP A 203 11.38 23.20 -12.08
C ASP A 203 9.98 23.31 -12.71
N ALA A 204 9.67 24.40 -13.41
CA ALA A 204 8.35 24.64 -13.99
C ALA A 204 7.88 23.49 -14.89
N SER A 205 8.77 22.91 -15.70
CA SER A 205 8.45 21.77 -16.58
C SER A 205 8.02 20.52 -15.81
N GLU A 206 8.68 20.21 -14.70
CA GLU A 206 8.34 19.06 -13.84
C GLU A 206 7.04 19.34 -13.06
N THR A 207 6.85 20.57 -12.60
CA THR A 207 5.59 21.02 -11.97
C THR A 207 4.41 20.83 -12.92
N ILE A 208 4.53 21.27 -14.20
CA ILE A 208 3.48 21.09 -15.22
C ILE A 208 3.19 19.59 -15.44
N CYS A 209 4.21 18.74 -15.52
CA CYS A 209 4.03 17.28 -15.65
C CYS A 209 3.28 16.68 -14.46
N SER A 210 3.64 17.08 -13.23
CA SER A 210 2.99 16.64 -12.00
C SER A 210 1.52 17.08 -11.94
N LEU A 211 1.21 18.31 -12.31
CA LEU A 211 -0.15 18.83 -12.37
C LEU A 211 -0.98 18.15 -13.47
N ALA A 212 -0.40 17.87 -14.63
CA ALA A 212 -1.06 17.14 -15.72
C ALA A 212 -1.39 15.70 -15.30
N PHE A 213 -0.50 15.04 -14.53
CA PHE A 213 -0.77 13.73 -13.96
C PHE A 213 -1.91 13.79 -12.92
N ALA A 214 -1.88 14.79 -12.03
CA ALA A 214 -2.93 15.01 -11.03
C ALA A 214 -4.31 15.25 -11.67
N ALA A 215 -4.36 16.02 -12.75
CA ALA A 215 -5.60 16.26 -13.49
C ALA A 215 -6.20 14.94 -14.01
N ARG A 216 -5.37 14.05 -14.57
CA ARG A 216 -5.83 12.73 -15.02
C ARG A 216 -6.33 11.86 -13.86
N CYS A 217 -5.65 11.90 -12.69
CA CYS A 217 -6.11 11.18 -11.50
C CYS A 217 -7.46 11.68 -11.01
N ARG A 218 -7.73 12.99 -11.09
CA ARG A 218 -9.01 13.58 -10.70
C ARG A 218 -10.17 13.09 -11.57
N ASP A 219 -9.91 12.81 -12.83
CA ASP A 219 -10.94 12.36 -13.78
C ASP A 219 -11.31 10.88 -13.61
N VAL A 220 -10.61 10.16 -12.72
CA VAL A 220 -10.94 8.76 -12.38
C VAL A 220 -12.11 8.74 -11.40
N GLU A 221 -13.28 8.31 -11.86
CA GLU A 221 -14.42 8.02 -11.00
C GLU A 221 -14.26 6.62 -10.37
N LEU A 222 -13.64 6.55 -9.22
CA LEU A 222 -13.72 5.38 -8.35
C LEU A 222 -15.11 5.42 -7.70
N GLY A 223 -15.91 4.37 -7.87
CA GLY A 223 -17.27 4.29 -7.32
C GLY A 223 -17.31 4.54 -5.81
N ALA A 224 -18.50 4.74 -5.25
CA ALA A 224 -18.66 4.80 -3.80
C ALA A 224 -18.05 3.54 -3.17
N ALA A 225 -17.23 3.72 -2.12
CA ALA A 225 -16.70 2.59 -1.37
C ALA A 225 -17.89 1.79 -0.82
N LEU A 226 -18.21 0.68 -1.47
CA LEU A 226 -19.21 -0.24 -0.99
C LEU A 226 -18.59 -0.97 0.19
N ALA A 227 -19.18 -0.82 1.37
CA ALA A 227 -19.00 -1.80 2.42
C ALA A 227 -19.34 -3.16 1.77
N ARG A 228 -18.39 -4.09 1.73
CA ARG A 228 -18.63 -5.42 1.16
C ARG A 228 -19.39 -6.24 2.20
N PRO A 229 -20.74 -6.32 2.18
CA PRO A 229 -21.48 -7.20 3.07
C PRO A 229 -21.05 -8.66 2.87
N GLU A 230 -20.71 -9.03 1.63
CA GLU A 230 -20.19 -10.37 1.28
C GLU A 230 -18.88 -10.75 2.00
N ALA A 231 -18.01 -9.79 2.28
CA ALA A 231 -16.78 -10.06 3.04
C ALA A 231 -17.08 -10.36 4.51
N ALA A 232 -18.06 -9.67 5.10
CA ALA A 232 -18.51 -9.91 6.47
C ALA A 232 -19.22 -11.28 6.58
N GLU A 233 -20.10 -11.63 5.63
CA GLU A 233 -20.75 -12.94 5.56
C GLU A 233 -19.74 -14.07 5.35
N LEU A 234 -18.78 -13.89 4.45
CA LEU A 234 -17.71 -14.87 4.22
C LEU A 234 -16.83 -15.06 5.47
N MET A 235 -16.53 -14.00 6.21
CA MET A 235 -15.79 -14.07 7.48
C MET A 235 -16.61 -14.79 8.56
N ARG A 236 -17.92 -14.50 8.69
CA ARG A 236 -18.82 -15.21 9.60
C ARG A 236 -18.88 -16.70 9.25
N ALA A 237 -19.08 -17.04 7.97
CA ALA A 237 -19.09 -18.43 7.51
C ALA A 237 -17.74 -19.14 7.78
N LYS A 238 -16.60 -18.49 7.57
CA LYS A 238 -15.29 -19.06 7.88
C LYS A 238 -15.07 -19.26 9.39
N GLN A 239 -15.57 -18.37 10.25
CA GLN A 239 -15.49 -18.52 11.70
C GLN A 239 -16.38 -19.66 12.17
N GLU A 240 -17.60 -19.79 11.64
CA GLU A 240 -18.53 -20.87 11.94
C GLU A 240 -17.98 -22.24 11.51
N ILE A 241 -17.39 -22.32 10.31
CA ILE A 241 -16.69 -23.52 9.83
C ILE A 241 -15.52 -23.89 10.77
N ARG A 242 -14.74 -22.94 11.26
CA ARG A 242 -13.67 -23.22 12.23
C ARG A 242 -14.19 -23.71 13.56
N ALA A 243 -15.26 -23.10 14.08
CA ALA A 243 -15.91 -23.51 15.31
C ALA A 243 -16.51 -24.90 15.21
N LEU A 244 -17.19 -25.22 14.09
CA LEU A 244 -17.75 -26.54 13.82
C LEU A 244 -16.66 -27.61 13.66
N LYS A 245 -15.56 -27.32 12.98
CA LYS A 245 -14.41 -28.22 12.89
C LYS A 245 -13.81 -28.53 14.27
N ALA A 246 -13.57 -27.50 15.09
CA ALA A 246 -13.04 -27.68 16.44
C ALA A 246 -14.00 -28.44 17.37
N ARG A 247 -15.32 -28.35 17.13
CA ARG A 247 -16.34 -29.12 17.83
C ARG A 247 -16.37 -30.60 17.38
N LEU A 248 -16.23 -30.83 16.07
CA LEU A 248 -16.10 -32.17 15.49
C LEU A 248 -14.86 -32.90 16.01
N ASP A 249 -13.70 -32.21 16.04
CA ASP A 249 -12.45 -32.79 16.56
C ASP A 249 -12.57 -33.17 18.04
N ARG A 250 -13.24 -32.33 18.86
CA ARG A 250 -13.53 -32.66 20.27
C ARG A 250 -14.44 -33.87 20.44
N LEU A 251 -15.49 -33.98 19.61
CA LEU A 251 -16.39 -35.12 19.64
C LEU A 251 -15.70 -36.41 19.17
N ALA A 252 -14.85 -36.32 18.15
CA ALA A 252 -14.05 -37.45 17.68
C ALA A 252 -13.01 -37.94 18.71
N LEU A 253 -12.46 -37.02 19.55
CA LEU A 253 -11.59 -37.39 20.65
C LEU A 253 -12.36 -38.04 21.83
N ALA A 254 -13.59 -37.60 22.08
CA ALA A 254 -14.43 -38.14 23.15
C ALA A 254 -15.07 -39.51 22.81
N ALA A 255 -15.06 -39.91 21.54
CA ALA A 255 -15.62 -41.16 21.03
C ALA A 255 -14.51 -42.30 20.93
N LYS A 256 -13.27 -42.00 21.28
CA LYS A 256 -12.16 -42.93 21.42
C LYS A 256 -11.89 -43.25 22.89
#